data_f1e6d2992588720849bbf8542b3ad314
#
_entry.id   f1e6d2992588720849bbf8542b3ad314
#
_cell.length_a   1.000
_cell.length_b   1.000
_cell.length_c   1.000
_cell.angle_alpha   90.00
_cell.angle_beta   90.00
_cell.angle_gamma   90.00
#
_symmetry.space_group_name_H-M   'P 1'
#
loop_
_entity.id
_entity.type
_entity.pdbx_description
1 polymer ?
#
loop_
_entity_poly.entity_id
_entity_poly.type
_entity_poly.pdbx_seq_one_letter_code
_entity_poly.pdbx_strand_id
1 'polypeptide(L)'
;MENKKSKRTGLLLAALFLGYTMVYIDKISVGYSLIPISEEFGLDPAAKGMIMSAFFLGYALMQIPMGLVINKVGSRIVLILSILGMGLFSLLFGFGTSLIMFMSLRFLTGLLAHSGYASSASKEITMNFAPEKRTFAQGLLLSSAGVAGFIGPLVLSPIITKAGWKNAYLILTVVAVLIAIFLIVVIPKNEKQQELTAAAEKQTNKLSIWKIWSDIRVWILFFSSFFINCILYGLSNWLPSFLTEARGLDLNGAALISSVGGFFMLIGSIGGSYVVGRFFQNREKSVVAITAILGTLATFASYFIGNLVLLALVMGLANFFLIISFVSMMSIPLKIFEGATFAPSYSTLATGGILGGFVAPTLIGELVEASGGQYISTFYFFLVVGLLTAGTILFIKQK
;
A
#
# COMPACT_ATOMS: atom_id res chain seq x y z
N MET A 1 23.26 -21.39 22.33
CA MET A 1 23.16 -19.94 22.01
C MET A 1 22.42 -19.69 20.70
N GLU A 2 22.65 -20.44 19.65
CA GLU A 2 22.04 -20.31 18.31
C GLU A 2 20.50 -20.43 18.30
N ASN A 3 19.93 -21.36 19.05
CA ASN A 3 18.50 -21.58 19.13
C ASN A 3 17.74 -20.38 19.79
N LYS A 4 18.40 -19.70 20.75
CA LYS A 4 17.82 -18.51 21.41
C LYS A 4 17.87 -17.28 20.50
N LYS A 5 18.90 -17.14 19.66
CA LYS A 5 19.04 -16.09 18.66
C LYS A 5 18.03 -16.28 17.52
N SER A 6 17.83 -17.51 17.05
CA SER A 6 16.85 -17.85 16.02
C SER A 6 15.42 -17.57 16.47
N LYS A 7 15.02 -17.94 17.69
CA LYS A 7 13.69 -17.63 18.24
C LYS A 7 13.44 -16.13 18.35
N ARG A 8 14.44 -15.34 18.76
CA ARG A 8 14.32 -13.88 18.88
C ARG A 8 14.14 -13.22 17.52
N THR A 9 14.85 -13.69 16.51
CA THR A 9 14.74 -13.19 15.14
C THR A 9 13.37 -13.51 14.52
N GLY A 10 12.81 -14.70 14.81
CA GLY A 10 11.46 -15.08 14.40
C GLY A 10 10.38 -14.21 15.04
N LEU A 11 10.48 -13.93 16.34
CA LEU A 11 9.55 -13.01 17.04
C LEU A 11 9.64 -11.58 16.50
N LEU A 12 10.84 -11.11 16.20
CA LEU A 12 11.03 -9.79 15.59
C LEU A 12 10.30 -9.72 14.23
N LEU A 13 10.49 -10.72 13.37
CA LEU A 13 9.84 -10.76 12.07
C LEU A 13 8.32 -10.80 12.20
N ALA A 14 7.79 -11.60 13.14
CA ALA A 14 6.35 -11.66 13.43
C ALA A 14 5.81 -10.30 13.91
N ALA A 15 6.53 -9.60 14.79
CA ALA A 15 6.13 -8.28 15.26
C ALA A 15 6.10 -7.23 14.13
N LEU A 16 7.14 -7.21 13.27
CA LEU A 16 7.21 -6.33 12.12
C LEU A 16 6.11 -6.64 11.09
N PHE A 17 5.83 -7.92 10.85
CA PHE A 17 4.78 -8.39 9.95
C PHE A 17 3.38 -7.99 10.45
N LEU A 18 3.07 -8.25 11.72
CA LEU A 18 1.78 -7.89 12.33
C LEU A 18 1.56 -6.38 12.31
N GLY A 19 2.57 -5.60 12.65
CA GLY A 19 2.47 -4.15 12.58
C GLY A 19 2.27 -3.65 11.15
N TYR A 20 2.94 -4.23 10.15
CA TYR A 20 2.75 -3.81 8.77
C TYR A 20 1.39 -4.28 8.21
N THR A 21 0.89 -5.44 8.63
CA THR A 21 -0.48 -5.88 8.34
C THR A 21 -1.50 -4.88 8.91
N MET A 22 -1.29 -4.41 10.13
CA MET A 22 -2.16 -3.39 10.75
C MET A 22 -2.12 -2.07 9.98
N VAL A 23 -0.94 -1.63 9.51
CA VAL A 23 -0.78 -0.46 8.64
C VAL A 23 -1.63 -0.58 7.36
N TYR A 24 -1.67 -1.76 6.74
CA TYR A 24 -2.51 -1.98 5.56
C TYR A 24 -3.99 -2.10 5.90
N ILE A 25 -4.36 -2.71 7.04
CA ILE A 25 -5.76 -2.78 7.49
C ILE A 25 -6.30 -1.35 7.73
N ASP A 26 -5.55 -0.48 8.41
CA ASP A 26 -5.95 0.93 8.59
C ASP A 26 -6.13 1.64 7.24
N LYS A 27 -5.22 1.41 6.28
CA LYS A 27 -5.30 2.00 4.95
C LYS A 27 -6.59 1.64 4.21
N ILE A 28 -7.00 0.37 4.25
CA ILE A 28 -8.20 -0.11 3.56
C ILE A 28 -9.49 0.14 4.36
N SER A 29 -9.39 0.36 5.68
CA SER A 29 -10.56 0.54 6.55
C SER A 29 -11.46 1.69 6.11
N VAL A 30 -10.86 2.75 5.58
CA VAL A 30 -11.60 3.95 5.14
C VAL A 30 -12.57 3.64 4.00
N GLY A 31 -12.21 2.77 3.06
CA GLY A 31 -13.08 2.38 1.95
C GLY A 31 -14.39 1.73 2.42
N TYR A 32 -14.33 0.95 3.51
CA TYR A 32 -15.53 0.33 4.12
C TYR A 32 -16.29 1.28 5.02
N SER A 33 -15.58 2.08 5.81
CA SER A 33 -16.19 2.98 6.78
C SER A 33 -16.87 4.17 6.13
N LEU A 34 -16.39 4.63 4.97
CA LEU A 34 -17.01 5.75 4.25
C LEU A 34 -18.40 5.43 3.72
N ILE A 35 -18.80 4.16 3.62
CA ILE A 35 -20.17 3.80 3.24
C ILE A 35 -21.16 4.32 4.30
N PRO A 36 -21.15 3.86 5.57
CA PRO A 36 -22.06 4.39 6.58
C PRO A 36 -21.73 5.85 6.98
N ILE A 37 -20.50 6.31 6.88
CA ILE A 37 -20.14 7.71 7.15
C ILE A 37 -20.79 8.63 6.11
N SER A 38 -20.77 8.26 4.82
CA SER A 38 -21.40 9.09 3.78
C SER A 38 -22.92 9.17 3.94
N GLU A 39 -23.56 8.11 4.41
CA GLU A 39 -24.98 8.13 4.76
C GLU A 39 -25.26 9.01 5.98
N GLU A 40 -24.45 8.91 7.05
CA GLU A 40 -24.62 9.68 8.30
C GLU A 40 -24.38 11.18 8.09
N PHE A 41 -23.42 11.57 7.24
CA PHE A 41 -22.99 12.97 7.06
C PHE A 41 -23.38 13.58 5.71
N GLY A 42 -24.09 12.85 4.85
CA GLY A 42 -24.51 13.34 3.54
C GLY A 42 -23.34 13.64 2.60
N LEU A 43 -22.27 12.81 2.63
CA LEU A 43 -21.09 13.01 1.81
C LEU A 43 -21.32 12.51 0.39
N ASP A 44 -21.04 13.37 -0.60
CA ASP A 44 -21.03 13.02 -2.01
C ASP A 44 -19.80 12.17 -2.40
N PRO A 45 -19.76 11.60 -3.60
CA PRO A 45 -18.62 10.83 -4.07
C PRO A 45 -17.29 11.61 -4.10
N ALA A 46 -17.32 12.91 -4.43
CA ALA A 46 -16.12 13.75 -4.44
C ALA A 46 -15.55 13.90 -3.03
N ALA A 47 -16.39 14.16 -2.02
CA ALA A 47 -15.98 14.24 -0.62
C ALA A 47 -15.36 12.91 -0.12
N LYS A 48 -15.95 11.75 -0.47
CA LYS A 48 -15.36 10.44 -0.18
C LYS A 48 -13.94 10.31 -0.79
N GLY A 49 -13.80 10.67 -2.05
CA GLY A 49 -12.53 10.67 -2.76
C GLY A 49 -11.47 11.56 -2.09
N MET A 50 -11.84 12.78 -1.69
CA MET A 50 -10.96 13.71 -0.97
C MET A 50 -10.48 13.15 0.38
N ILE A 51 -11.35 12.52 1.17
CA ILE A 51 -10.97 11.88 2.44
C ILE A 51 -9.94 10.77 2.20
N MET A 52 -10.16 9.91 1.19
CA MET A 52 -9.23 8.83 0.83
C MET A 52 -7.88 9.38 0.36
N SER A 53 -7.89 10.40 -0.48
CA SER A 53 -6.69 11.02 -1.06
C SER A 53 -5.86 11.79 -0.04
N ALA A 54 -6.47 12.44 0.94
CA ALA A 54 -5.79 13.20 1.97
C ALA A 54 -4.71 12.38 2.69
N PHE A 55 -4.97 11.10 2.92
CA PHE A 55 -4.00 10.16 3.48
C PHE A 55 -2.73 10.06 2.62
N PHE A 56 -2.89 9.86 1.32
CA PHE A 56 -1.76 9.68 0.41
C PHE A 56 -0.96 10.97 0.23
N LEU A 57 -1.61 12.14 0.30
CA LEU A 57 -0.92 13.43 0.29
C LEU A 57 0.02 13.55 1.49
N GLY A 58 -0.47 13.29 2.69
CA GLY A 58 0.37 13.29 3.90
C GLY A 58 1.51 12.29 3.80
N TYR A 59 1.22 11.08 3.32
CA TYR A 59 2.22 10.04 3.12
C TYR A 59 3.31 10.45 2.13
N ALA A 60 2.94 11.04 0.97
CA ALA A 60 3.89 11.49 -0.04
C ALA A 60 4.82 12.59 0.48
N LEU A 61 4.28 13.59 1.19
CA LEU A 61 5.05 14.70 1.73
C LEU A 61 6.12 14.26 2.74
N MET A 62 5.80 13.25 3.54
CA MET A 62 6.71 12.79 4.60
C MET A 62 7.59 11.60 4.21
N GLN A 63 7.37 10.97 3.06
CA GLN A 63 8.11 9.79 2.62
C GLN A 63 9.62 9.98 2.62
N ILE A 64 10.10 11.09 2.07
CA ILE A 64 11.53 11.41 2.00
C ILE A 64 12.05 11.96 3.34
N PRO A 65 11.42 12.96 3.98
CA PRO A 65 11.84 13.47 5.29
C PRO A 65 11.91 12.39 6.38
N MET A 66 11.05 11.40 6.33
CA MET A 66 11.01 10.33 7.33
C MET A 66 12.29 9.50 7.37
N GLY A 67 12.98 9.35 6.24
CA GLY A 67 14.32 8.73 6.21
C GLY A 67 15.31 9.45 7.12
N LEU A 68 15.28 10.80 7.17
CA LEU A 68 16.12 11.60 8.05
C LEU A 68 15.71 11.44 9.50
N VAL A 69 14.41 11.37 9.78
CA VAL A 69 13.88 11.13 11.13
C VAL A 69 14.34 9.76 11.65
N ILE A 70 14.21 8.70 10.84
CA ILE A 70 14.66 7.35 11.20
C ILE A 70 16.15 7.31 11.54
N ASN A 71 16.97 8.10 10.85
CA ASN A 71 18.40 8.17 11.11
C ASN A 71 18.74 8.92 12.40
N LYS A 72 17.92 9.90 12.82
CA LYS A 72 18.10 10.65 14.06
C LYS A 72 17.60 9.92 15.29
N VAL A 73 16.34 9.42 15.23
CA VAL A 73 15.67 8.86 16.42
C VAL A 73 15.71 7.33 16.48
N GLY A 74 16.10 6.70 15.38
CA GLY A 74 16.20 5.24 15.28
C GLY A 74 14.89 4.56 14.81
N SER A 75 15.06 3.44 14.09
CA SER A 75 13.96 2.65 13.51
C SER A 75 12.97 2.14 14.55
N ARG A 76 13.45 1.68 15.72
CA ARG A 76 12.61 1.19 16.80
C ARG A 76 11.58 2.22 17.26
N ILE A 77 12.04 3.45 17.52
CA ILE A 77 11.18 4.54 18.01
C ILE A 77 10.16 4.90 16.93
N VAL A 78 10.59 5.02 15.68
CA VAL A 78 9.69 5.34 14.56
C VAL A 78 8.63 4.25 14.36
N LEU A 79 8.97 2.96 14.45
CA LEU A 79 8.01 1.85 14.36
C LEU A 79 6.92 1.96 15.45
N ILE A 80 7.34 2.17 16.70
CA ILE A 80 6.43 2.28 17.83
C ILE A 80 5.52 3.51 17.67
N LEU A 81 6.11 4.67 17.36
CA LEU A 81 5.35 5.91 17.16
C LEU A 81 4.41 5.84 15.95
N SER A 82 4.81 5.14 14.87
CA SER A 82 3.94 4.90 13.72
C SER A 82 2.67 4.15 14.12
N ILE A 83 2.79 3.05 14.87
CA ILE A 83 1.63 2.25 15.29
C ILE A 83 0.79 2.99 16.33
N LEU A 84 1.41 3.65 17.32
CA LEU A 84 0.69 4.46 18.32
C LEU A 84 -0.01 5.67 17.67
N GLY A 85 0.69 6.37 16.77
CA GLY A 85 0.12 7.49 16.01
C GLY A 85 -1.07 7.05 15.16
N MET A 86 -0.95 5.90 14.48
CA MET A 86 -2.04 5.33 13.72
C MET A 86 -3.24 5.01 14.64
N GLY A 87 -3.02 4.37 15.80
CA GLY A 87 -4.08 4.12 16.79
C GLY A 87 -4.73 5.41 17.28
N LEU A 88 -3.94 6.43 17.58
CA LEU A 88 -4.45 7.74 18.01
C LEU A 88 -5.31 8.39 16.93
N PHE A 89 -4.84 8.46 15.68
CA PHE A 89 -5.60 9.08 14.60
C PHE A 89 -6.83 8.25 14.22
N SER A 90 -6.77 6.91 14.33
CA SER A 90 -7.93 6.04 14.19
C SER A 90 -8.98 6.32 15.27
N LEU A 91 -8.56 6.45 16.54
CA LEU A 91 -9.46 6.83 17.63
C LEU A 91 -10.15 8.17 17.34
N LEU A 92 -9.35 9.20 17.01
CA LEU A 92 -9.87 10.53 16.69
C LEU A 92 -10.80 10.51 15.46
N PHE A 93 -10.51 9.66 14.46
CA PHE A 93 -11.37 9.50 13.28
C PHE A 93 -12.75 8.95 13.67
N GLY A 94 -12.82 8.03 14.66
CA GLY A 94 -14.07 7.53 15.23
C GLY A 94 -14.92 8.63 15.89
N PHE A 95 -14.35 9.77 16.26
CA PHE A 95 -15.05 10.96 16.77
C PHE A 95 -15.26 12.04 15.71
N GLY A 96 -14.96 11.75 14.45
CA GLY A 96 -15.11 12.71 13.35
C GLY A 96 -16.56 13.17 13.16
N THR A 97 -16.74 14.48 12.91
CA THR A 97 -18.04 15.12 12.76
C THR A 97 -18.17 15.99 11.52
N SER A 98 -17.12 16.15 10.74
CA SER A 98 -17.12 16.99 9.55
C SER A 98 -16.13 16.50 8.49
N LEU A 99 -16.38 16.83 7.23
CA LEU A 99 -15.49 16.53 6.10
C LEU A 99 -14.05 17.00 6.37
N ILE A 100 -13.87 18.23 6.84
CA ILE A 100 -12.55 18.80 7.11
C ILE A 100 -11.84 18.01 8.21
N MET A 101 -12.53 17.58 9.24
CA MET A 101 -11.95 16.76 10.30
C MET A 101 -11.52 15.39 9.77
N PHE A 102 -12.36 14.71 9.00
CA PHE A 102 -11.99 13.43 8.38
C PHE A 102 -10.78 13.56 7.46
N MET A 103 -10.74 14.58 6.59
CA MET A 103 -9.61 14.86 5.71
C MET A 103 -8.32 15.14 6.50
N SER A 104 -8.41 16.02 7.52
CA SER A 104 -7.25 16.39 8.34
C SER A 104 -6.68 15.19 9.08
N LEU A 105 -7.52 14.34 9.68
CA LEU A 105 -7.09 13.15 10.39
C LEU A 105 -6.46 12.12 9.44
N ARG A 106 -7.04 11.91 8.25
CA ARG A 106 -6.43 11.04 7.22
C ARG A 106 -5.10 11.58 6.73
N PHE A 107 -4.98 12.90 6.50
CA PHE A 107 -3.72 13.55 6.15
C PHE A 107 -2.67 13.33 7.24
N LEU A 108 -3.00 13.57 8.50
CA LEU A 108 -2.08 13.37 9.63
C LEU A 108 -1.70 11.89 9.81
N THR A 109 -2.62 10.96 9.59
CA THR A 109 -2.33 9.52 9.59
C THR A 109 -1.28 9.17 8.54
N GLY A 110 -1.43 9.66 7.30
CA GLY A 110 -0.44 9.47 6.25
C GLY A 110 0.90 10.10 6.58
N LEU A 111 0.88 11.36 7.02
CA LEU A 111 2.06 12.17 7.29
C LEU A 111 2.90 11.60 8.44
N LEU A 112 2.29 11.31 9.59
CA LEU A 112 2.99 11.03 10.84
C LEU A 112 3.04 9.54 11.20
N ALA A 113 2.06 8.76 10.79
CA ALA A 113 1.93 7.38 11.22
C ALA A 113 2.39 6.35 10.17
N HIS A 114 2.05 6.53 8.89
CA HIS A 114 2.35 5.53 7.86
C HIS A 114 3.70 5.70 7.18
N SER A 115 4.19 6.92 7.01
CA SER A 115 5.38 7.25 6.20
C SER A 115 6.68 6.60 6.70
N GLY A 116 6.78 6.29 8.00
CA GLY A 116 7.98 5.73 8.62
C GLY A 116 8.02 4.22 8.77
N TYR A 117 6.87 3.53 8.72
CA TYR A 117 6.82 2.13 9.13
C TYR A 117 7.65 1.21 8.22
N ALA A 118 7.41 1.23 6.91
CA ALA A 118 8.06 0.33 5.96
C ALA A 118 9.60 0.47 5.96
N SER A 119 10.10 1.70 5.94
CA SER A 119 11.53 2.00 5.95
C SER A 119 12.19 1.56 7.25
N SER A 120 11.52 1.82 8.39
CA SER A 120 12.00 1.39 9.71
C SER A 120 12.01 -0.12 9.87
N ALA A 121 10.97 -0.82 9.39
CA ALA A 121 10.91 -2.28 9.42
C ALA A 121 12.01 -2.91 8.55
N SER A 122 12.25 -2.38 7.35
CA SER A 122 13.34 -2.80 6.48
C SER A 122 14.71 -2.58 7.12
N LYS A 123 14.89 -1.46 7.86
CA LYS A 123 16.13 -1.18 8.62
C LYS A 123 16.32 -2.19 9.74
N GLU A 124 15.28 -2.53 10.51
CA GLU A 124 15.34 -3.58 11.55
C GLU A 124 15.70 -4.95 10.96
N ILE A 125 15.16 -5.31 9.80
CA ILE A 125 15.54 -6.54 9.08
C ILE A 125 17.02 -6.50 8.74
N THR A 126 17.51 -5.41 8.19
CA THR A 126 18.93 -5.27 7.80
C THR A 126 19.87 -5.39 8.99
N MET A 127 19.49 -4.84 10.15
CA MET A 127 20.31 -4.87 11.37
C MET A 127 20.31 -6.22 12.09
N ASN A 128 19.20 -6.97 12.05
CA ASN A 128 19.00 -8.15 12.89
C ASN A 128 19.09 -9.48 12.14
N PHE A 129 19.04 -9.47 10.78
CA PHE A 129 19.09 -10.67 9.95
C PHE A 129 20.42 -10.80 9.20
N ALA A 130 20.94 -12.03 9.10
CA ALA A 130 22.07 -12.35 8.24
C ALA A 130 21.74 -12.04 6.77
N PRO A 131 22.71 -11.59 5.95
CA PRO A 131 22.48 -11.17 4.57
C PRO A 131 21.67 -12.16 3.74
N GLU A 132 21.89 -13.46 3.91
CA GLU A 132 21.24 -14.55 3.17
C GLU A 132 19.73 -14.67 3.50
N LYS A 133 19.32 -14.21 4.69
CA LYS A 133 17.92 -14.28 5.19
C LYS A 133 17.14 -12.97 4.98
N ARG A 134 17.80 -11.86 4.61
CA ARG A 134 17.17 -10.55 4.48
C ARG A 134 16.11 -10.52 3.39
N THR A 135 16.38 -11.12 2.24
CA THR A 135 15.44 -11.17 1.10
C THR A 135 14.17 -11.90 1.49
N PHE A 136 14.26 -13.03 2.17
CA PHE A 136 13.09 -13.76 2.67
C PHE A 136 12.30 -12.94 3.69
N ALA A 137 12.99 -12.34 4.68
CA ALA A 137 12.34 -11.53 5.71
C ALA A 137 11.62 -10.30 5.11
N GLN A 138 12.24 -9.64 4.12
CA GLN A 138 11.64 -8.52 3.41
C GLN A 138 10.43 -8.95 2.56
N GLY A 139 10.52 -10.09 1.89
CA GLY A 139 9.40 -10.67 1.13
C GLY A 139 8.20 -10.99 2.03
N LEU A 140 8.46 -11.59 3.21
CA LEU A 140 7.41 -11.86 4.19
C LEU A 140 6.81 -10.55 4.72
N LEU A 141 7.63 -9.52 5.03
CA LEU A 141 7.11 -8.21 5.43
C LEU A 141 6.17 -7.64 4.38
N LEU A 142 6.55 -7.66 3.11
CA LEU A 142 5.74 -7.10 2.02
C LEU A 142 4.45 -7.89 1.75
N SER A 143 4.41 -9.19 2.08
CA SER A 143 3.19 -10.00 1.94
C SER A 143 2.06 -9.58 2.91
N SER A 144 2.37 -8.73 3.90
CA SER A 144 1.38 -8.10 4.80
C SER A 144 0.26 -7.40 4.04
N ALA A 145 0.55 -6.80 2.88
CA ALA A 145 -0.45 -6.14 2.05
C ALA A 145 -1.53 -7.12 1.55
N GLY A 146 -1.10 -8.28 1.06
CA GLY A 146 -2.03 -9.32 0.60
C GLY A 146 -2.82 -9.95 1.76
N VAL A 147 -2.16 -10.18 2.92
CA VAL A 147 -2.83 -10.67 4.12
C VAL A 147 -3.88 -9.66 4.61
N ALA A 148 -3.55 -8.37 4.66
CA ALA A 148 -4.49 -7.33 5.04
C ALA A 148 -5.65 -7.22 4.04
N GLY A 149 -5.38 -7.32 2.73
CA GLY A 149 -6.40 -7.31 1.69
C GLY A 149 -7.34 -8.52 1.75
N PHE A 150 -6.86 -9.66 2.22
CA PHE A 150 -7.66 -10.88 2.40
C PHE A 150 -8.46 -10.84 3.72
N ILE A 151 -7.78 -10.64 4.85
CA ILE A 151 -8.40 -10.73 6.18
C ILE A 151 -9.11 -9.43 6.57
N GLY A 152 -8.56 -8.27 6.19
CA GLY A 152 -9.07 -6.96 6.61
C GLY A 152 -10.57 -6.77 6.32
N PRO A 153 -11.03 -6.96 5.08
CA PRO A 153 -12.45 -6.85 4.75
C PRO A 153 -13.35 -7.78 5.58
N LEU A 154 -12.93 -9.04 5.77
CA LEU A 154 -13.68 -10.06 6.50
C LEU A 154 -13.81 -9.73 8.00
N VAL A 155 -12.86 -9.00 8.57
CA VAL A 155 -12.88 -8.59 9.97
C VAL A 155 -13.60 -7.25 10.13
N LEU A 156 -13.29 -6.26 9.29
CA LEU A 156 -13.81 -4.90 9.42
C LEU A 156 -15.31 -4.83 9.15
N SER A 157 -15.79 -5.48 8.08
CA SER A 157 -17.18 -5.36 7.65
C SER A 157 -18.18 -5.87 8.71
N PRO A 158 -18.03 -7.06 9.33
CA PRO A 158 -18.92 -7.49 10.40
C PRO A 158 -18.90 -6.58 11.63
N ILE A 159 -17.73 -5.99 11.94
CA ILE A 159 -17.62 -5.03 13.05
C ILE A 159 -18.39 -3.76 12.72
N ILE A 160 -18.20 -3.19 11.52
CA ILE A 160 -18.89 -1.99 11.07
C ILE A 160 -20.39 -2.22 11.04
N THR A 161 -20.84 -3.36 10.50
CA THR A 161 -22.27 -3.69 10.37
C THR A 161 -22.96 -3.91 11.72
N LYS A 162 -22.28 -4.59 12.67
CA LYS A 162 -22.89 -4.96 13.95
C LYS A 162 -22.70 -3.91 15.06
N ALA A 163 -21.52 -3.28 15.08
CA ALA A 163 -21.11 -2.36 16.14
C ALA A 163 -21.02 -0.89 15.68
N GLY A 164 -21.12 -0.65 14.39
CA GLY A 164 -20.95 0.69 13.80
C GLY A 164 -19.49 1.04 13.52
N TRP A 165 -19.30 1.98 12.60
CA TRP A 165 -17.97 2.42 12.13
C TRP A 165 -17.12 3.05 13.25
N LYS A 166 -17.74 3.78 14.21
CA LYS A 166 -17.04 4.38 15.37
C LYS A 166 -16.36 3.33 16.23
N ASN A 167 -17.09 2.24 16.54
CA ASN A 167 -16.55 1.13 17.31
C ASN A 167 -15.50 0.33 16.53
N ALA A 168 -15.58 0.25 15.20
CA ALA A 168 -14.53 -0.35 14.39
C ALA A 168 -13.20 0.40 14.56
N TYR A 169 -13.21 1.74 14.54
CA TYR A 169 -12.01 2.54 14.79
C TYR A 169 -11.49 2.42 16.24
N LEU A 170 -12.38 2.30 17.22
CA LEU A 170 -11.98 2.01 18.60
C LEU A 170 -11.26 0.65 18.70
N ILE A 171 -11.79 -0.38 18.06
CA ILE A 171 -11.16 -1.71 18.01
C ILE A 171 -9.81 -1.65 17.32
N LEU A 172 -9.70 -0.95 16.17
CA LEU A 172 -8.42 -0.74 15.49
C LEU A 172 -7.40 -0.05 16.41
N THR A 173 -7.84 0.92 17.21
CA THR A 173 -6.99 1.58 18.20
C THR A 173 -6.47 0.61 19.26
N VAL A 174 -7.36 -0.22 19.83
CA VAL A 174 -6.96 -1.23 20.83
C VAL A 174 -5.94 -2.21 20.23
N VAL A 175 -6.19 -2.70 19.01
CA VAL A 175 -5.27 -3.61 18.31
C VAL A 175 -3.93 -2.92 18.04
N ALA A 176 -3.92 -1.65 17.63
CA ALA A 176 -2.71 -0.86 17.44
C ALA A 176 -1.89 -0.74 18.73
N VAL A 177 -2.53 -0.46 19.87
CA VAL A 177 -1.86 -0.40 21.18
C VAL A 177 -1.24 -1.74 21.55
N LEU A 178 -1.97 -2.86 21.36
CA LEU A 178 -1.43 -4.20 21.64
C LEU A 178 -0.21 -4.52 20.75
N ILE A 179 -0.26 -4.18 19.48
CA ILE A 179 0.86 -4.34 18.55
C ILE A 179 2.03 -3.43 18.94
N ALA A 180 1.78 -2.18 19.35
CA ALA A 180 2.84 -1.29 19.83
C ALA A 180 3.54 -1.85 21.07
N ILE A 181 2.79 -2.38 22.05
CA ILE A 181 3.35 -3.08 23.22
C ILE A 181 4.21 -4.27 22.77
N PHE A 182 3.74 -5.06 21.80
CA PHE A 182 4.50 -6.20 21.27
C PHE A 182 5.80 -5.74 20.60
N LEU A 183 5.78 -4.66 19.80
CA LEU A 183 6.97 -4.06 19.22
C LEU A 183 7.95 -3.56 20.28
N ILE A 184 7.47 -2.91 21.36
CA ILE A 184 8.30 -2.41 22.47
C ILE A 184 9.06 -3.56 23.14
N VAL A 185 8.39 -4.69 23.37
CA VAL A 185 8.96 -5.86 24.03
C VAL A 185 9.96 -6.60 23.14
N VAL A 186 9.66 -6.73 21.85
CA VAL A 186 10.40 -7.60 20.93
C VAL A 186 11.58 -6.90 20.27
N ILE A 187 11.44 -5.61 19.87
CA ILE A 187 12.52 -4.90 19.19
C ILE A 187 13.61 -4.49 20.18
N PRO A 188 14.87 -4.93 19.97
CA PRO A 188 15.95 -4.61 20.88
C PRO A 188 16.31 -3.11 20.83
N LYS A 189 16.83 -2.60 21.96
CA LYS A 189 17.48 -1.28 22.02
C LYS A 189 18.92 -1.43 21.50
N ASN A 190 19.14 -1.19 20.20
CA ASN A 190 20.45 -1.31 19.55
C ASN A 190 21.02 0.07 19.18
N GLU A 191 21.26 0.92 20.15
CA GLU A 191 21.74 2.30 19.94
C GLU A 191 23.07 2.34 19.16
N LYS A 192 24.04 1.51 19.54
CA LYS A 192 25.37 1.45 18.91
C LYS A 192 25.34 1.03 17.43
N GLN A 193 24.42 0.15 17.05
CA GLN A 193 24.28 -0.31 15.68
C GLN A 193 23.52 0.68 14.81
N GLN A 194 22.62 1.47 15.41
CA GLN A 194 21.93 2.57 14.74
C GLN A 194 22.91 3.70 14.36
N GLU A 195 23.85 4.05 15.24
CA GLU A 195 24.90 5.04 14.96
C GLU A 195 25.83 4.62 13.81
N LEU A 196 26.23 3.35 13.77
CA LEU A 196 27.09 2.82 12.70
C LEU A 196 26.38 2.84 11.34
N THR A 197 25.09 2.49 11.31
CA THR A 197 24.31 2.50 10.07
C THR A 197 24.07 3.93 9.58
N ALA A 198 23.77 4.86 10.48
CA ALA A 198 23.60 6.27 10.15
C ALA A 198 24.90 6.93 9.65
N ALA A 199 26.05 6.53 10.17
CA ALA A 199 27.36 7.00 9.70
C ALA A 199 27.67 6.49 8.29
N ALA A 200 27.37 5.23 7.99
CA ALA A 200 27.55 4.63 6.66
C ALA A 200 26.65 5.27 5.60
N GLU A 201 25.39 5.57 5.94
CA GLU A 201 24.44 6.23 5.06
C GLU A 201 24.82 7.68 4.74
N LYS A 202 25.45 8.41 5.68
CA LYS A 202 25.97 9.76 5.42
C LYS A 202 27.08 9.81 4.38
N GLN A 203 27.86 8.74 4.21
CA GLN A 203 28.91 8.67 3.20
C GLN A 203 28.39 8.42 1.78
N THR A 204 27.21 7.79 1.64
CA THR A 204 26.61 7.49 0.34
C THR A 204 25.82 8.68 -0.27
N ASN A 205 25.53 9.71 0.50
CA ASN A 205 24.58 10.79 0.13
C ASN A 205 25.22 11.98 -0.59
N LYS A 206 26.29 11.79 -1.41
CA LYS A 206 26.98 12.88 -2.12
C LYS A 206 26.52 13.11 -3.58
N LEU A 207 25.56 12.32 -4.08
CA LEU A 207 25.06 12.54 -5.44
C LEU A 207 23.98 13.64 -5.46
N SER A 208 24.15 14.59 -6.40
CA SER A 208 23.12 15.59 -6.67
C SER A 208 21.84 14.91 -7.17
N ILE A 209 20.71 15.20 -6.56
CA ILE A 209 19.40 14.67 -6.97
C ILE A 209 19.07 15.04 -8.41
N TRP A 210 19.56 16.18 -8.88
CA TRP A 210 19.41 16.64 -10.26
C TRP A 210 20.05 15.70 -11.29
N LYS A 211 21.17 15.06 -10.94
CA LYS A 211 21.83 14.07 -11.79
C LYS A 211 21.00 12.80 -11.95
N ILE A 212 20.23 12.46 -10.92
CA ILE A 212 19.34 11.29 -10.94
C ILE A 212 18.09 11.61 -11.76
N TRP A 213 17.52 12.81 -11.57
CA TRP A 213 16.32 13.23 -12.28
C TRP A 213 16.59 13.60 -13.75
N SER A 214 17.83 13.77 -14.17
CA SER A 214 18.19 13.89 -15.60
C SER A 214 18.14 12.54 -16.34
N ASP A 215 18.06 11.41 -15.64
CA ASP A 215 17.92 10.09 -16.26
C ASP A 215 16.45 9.80 -16.58
N ILE A 216 16.12 9.74 -17.87
CA ILE A 216 14.75 9.47 -18.36
C ILE A 216 14.18 8.17 -17.83
N ARG A 217 15.04 7.16 -17.51
CA ARG A 217 14.58 5.88 -16.96
C ARG A 217 13.91 6.02 -15.60
N VAL A 218 14.35 7.00 -14.80
CA VAL A 218 13.74 7.32 -13.49
C VAL A 218 12.30 7.80 -13.68
N TRP A 219 12.05 8.66 -14.67
CA TRP A 219 10.71 9.17 -14.97
C TRP A 219 9.81 8.13 -15.62
N ILE A 220 10.34 7.27 -16.49
CA ILE A 220 9.58 6.13 -17.02
C ILE A 220 9.07 5.25 -15.86
N LEU A 221 9.94 4.93 -14.91
CA LEU A 221 9.57 4.15 -13.74
C LEU A 221 8.60 4.89 -12.81
N PHE A 222 8.81 6.19 -12.62
CA PHE A 222 7.91 7.04 -11.83
C PHE A 222 6.49 7.02 -12.40
N PHE A 223 6.31 7.30 -13.69
CA PHE A 223 4.99 7.33 -14.31
C PHE A 223 4.37 5.94 -14.41
N SER A 224 5.15 4.90 -14.70
CA SER A 224 4.62 3.52 -14.66
C SER A 224 4.12 3.15 -13.28
N SER A 225 4.86 3.55 -12.21
CA SER A 225 4.45 3.35 -10.83
C SER A 225 3.21 4.18 -10.47
N PHE A 226 3.15 5.41 -10.93
CA PHE A 226 2.00 6.28 -10.75
C PHE A 226 0.73 5.62 -11.34
N PHE A 227 0.77 5.23 -12.61
CA PHE A 227 -0.39 4.67 -13.29
C PHE A 227 -0.86 3.34 -12.70
N ILE A 228 0.04 2.39 -12.42
CA ILE A 228 -0.37 1.10 -11.84
C ILE A 228 -0.97 1.28 -10.44
N ASN A 229 -0.46 2.21 -9.65
CA ASN A 229 -0.98 2.49 -8.32
C ASN A 229 -2.29 3.29 -8.34
N CYS A 230 -2.58 4.04 -9.41
CA CYS A 230 -3.93 4.57 -9.63
C CYS A 230 -4.97 3.46 -9.66
N ILE A 231 -4.68 2.32 -10.32
CA ILE A 231 -5.59 1.18 -10.34
C ILE A 231 -5.62 0.49 -8.97
N LEU A 232 -4.46 0.13 -8.43
CA LEU A 232 -4.38 -0.63 -7.18
C LEU A 232 -5.04 0.09 -6.00
N TYR A 233 -4.73 1.38 -5.81
CA TYR A 233 -5.32 2.16 -4.71
C TYR A 233 -6.73 2.65 -5.04
N GLY A 234 -7.01 2.99 -6.30
CA GLY A 234 -8.36 3.33 -6.74
C GLY A 234 -9.33 2.18 -6.48
N LEU A 235 -8.96 0.98 -6.94
CA LEU A 235 -9.76 -0.23 -6.75
C LEU A 235 -9.89 -0.58 -5.26
N SER A 236 -8.80 -0.59 -4.50
CA SER A 236 -8.81 -0.92 -3.07
C SER A 236 -9.73 0.00 -2.25
N ASN A 237 -9.80 1.29 -2.59
CA ASN A 237 -10.61 2.26 -1.86
C ASN A 237 -12.07 2.31 -2.35
N TRP A 238 -12.32 2.18 -3.66
CA TRP A 238 -13.64 2.36 -4.24
C TRP A 238 -14.42 1.06 -4.50
N LEU A 239 -13.76 -0.10 -4.46
CA LEU A 239 -14.41 -1.40 -4.67
C LEU A 239 -15.58 -1.64 -3.68
N PRO A 240 -15.45 -1.35 -2.37
CA PRO A 240 -16.58 -1.50 -1.45
C PRO A 240 -17.80 -0.66 -1.85
N SER A 241 -17.59 0.63 -2.19
CA SER A 241 -18.68 1.51 -2.65
C SER A 241 -19.29 1.05 -3.98
N PHE A 242 -18.48 0.62 -4.96
CA PHE A 242 -18.99 0.05 -6.20
C PHE A 242 -19.86 -1.19 -5.95
N LEU A 243 -19.44 -2.07 -5.06
CA LEU A 243 -20.18 -3.31 -4.78
C LEU A 243 -21.48 -3.04 -4.00
N THR A 244 -21.48 -2.07 -3.10
CA THR A 244 -22.70 -1.71 -2.35
C THR A 244 -23.63 -0.81 -3.17
N GLU A 245 -23.14 0.27 -3.75
CA GLU A 245 -23.96 1.31 -4.38
C GLU A 245 -24.40 0.92 -5.81
N ALA A 246 -23.51 0.27 -6.61
CA ALA A 246 -23.83 -0.09 -7.99
C ALA A 246 -24.30 -1.53 -8.15
N ARG A 247 -23.94 -2.44 -7.21
CA ARG A 247 -24.32 -3.86 -7.26
C ARG A 247 -25.36 -4.26 -6.22
N GLY A 248 -25.73 -3.35 -5.32
CA GLY A 248 -26.76 -3.57 -4.29
C GLY A 248 -26.37 -4.61 -3.24
N LEU A 249 -25.07 -4.90 -3.07
CA LEU A 249 -24.63 -5.82 -2.04
C LEU A 249 -24.65 -5.14 -0.67
N ASP A 250 -24.90 -5.93 0.37
CA ASP A 250 -24.59 -5.48 1.73
C ASP A 250 -23.07 -5.40 1.94
N LEU A 251 -22.66 -4.71 3.00
CA LEU A 251 -21.26 -4.48 3.30
C LEU A 251 -20.47 -5.79 3.47
N ASN A 252 -21.10 -6.83 4.01
CA ASN A 252 -20.46 -8.13 4.20
C ASN A 252 -20.24 -8.88 2.87
N GLY A 253 -21.21 -8.81 1.96
CA GLY A 253 -21.06 -9.34 0.59
C GLY A 253 -19.96 -8.62 -0.20
N ALA A 254 -19.91 -7.28 -0.09
CA ALA A 254 -18.84 -6.50 -0.68
C ALA A 254 -17.46 -6.87 -0.11
N ALA A 255 -17.38 -7.07 1.19
CA ALA A 255 -16.16 -7.50 1.87
C ALA A 255 -15.70 -8.90 1.43
N LEU A 256 -16.62 -9.84 1.26
CA LEU A 256 -16.31 -11.18 0.77
C LEU A 256 -15.70 -11.16 -0.63
N ILE A 257 -16.29 -10.42 -1.57
CA ILE A 257 -15.74 -10.28 -2.93
C ILE A 257 -14.37 -9.58 -2.90
N SER A 258 -14.22 -8.52 -2.11
CA SER A 258 -12.95 -7.81 -1.96
C SER A 258 -11.86 -8.71 -1.37
N SER A 259 -12.20 -9.57 -0.41
CA SER A 259 -11.25 -10.52 0.20
C SER A 259 -10.76 -11.58 -0.79
N VAL A 260 -11.60 -12.04 -1.72
CA VAL A 260 -11.13 -12.90 -2.82
C VAL A 260 -10.05 -12.17 -3.63
N GLY A 261 -10.24 -10.89 -3.94
CA GLY A 261 -9.21 -10.05 -4.58
C GLY A 261 -7.92 -10.00 -3.79
N GLY A 262 -7.99 -9.80 -2.47
CA GLY A 262 -6.83 -9.81 -1.55
C GLY A 262 -6.11 -11.16 -1.50
N PHE A 263 -6.83 -12.27 -1.51
CA PHE A 263 -6.25 -13.62 -1.58
C PHE A 263 -5.48 -13.85 -2.88
N PHE A 264 -6.04 -13.49 -4.03
CA PHE A 264 -5.35 -13.56 -5.32
C PHE A 264 -4.14 -12.63 -5.39
N MET A 265 -4.22 -11.45 -4.78
CA MET A 265 -3.10 -10.52 -4.62
C MET A 265 -1.97 -11.15 -3.80
N LEU A 266 -2.27 -11.85 -2.70
CA LEU A 266 -1.29 -12.56 -1.88
C LEU A 266 -0.58 -13.65 -2.70
N ILE A 267 -1.32 -14.49 -3.41
CA ILE A 267 -0.75 -15.53 -4.28
C ILE A 267 0.07 -14.92 -5.41
N GLY A 268 -0.43 -13.87 -6.06
CA GLY A 268 0.24 -13.17 -7.15
C GLY A 268 1.54 -12.52 -6.72
N SER A 269 1.60 -11.92 -5.52
CA SER A 269 2.82 -11.29 -5.01
C SER A 269 3.92 -12.30 -4.73
N ILE A 270 3.62 -13.44 -4.12
CA ILE A 270 4.58 -14.49 -3.78
C ILE A 270 4.91 -15.34 -5.02
N GLY A 271 3.90 -15.94 -5.65
CA GLY A 271 4.06 -16.81 -6.79
C GLY A 271 4.56 -16.08 -8.04
N GLY A 272 4.03 -14.87 -8.29
CA GLY A 272 4.46 -14.02 -9.40
C GLY A 272 5.93 -13.63 -9.27
N SER A 273 6.38 -13.22 -8.10
CA SER A 273 7.79 -12.89 -7.85
C SER A 273 8.71 -14.08 -8.13
N TYR A 274 8.32 -15.28 -7.68
CA TYR A 274 9.08 -16.51 -7.95
C TYR A 274 9.14 -16.84 -9.44
N VAL A 275 7.99 -16.84 -10.12
CA VAL A 275 7.91 -17.16 -11.55
C VAL A 275 8.70 -16.15 -12.39
N VAL A 276 8.54 -14.85 -12.12
CA VAL A 276 9.26 -13.81 -12.85
C VAL A 276 10.76 -13.90 -12.60
N GLY A 277 11.18 -14.06 -11.36
CA GLY A 277 12.60 -14.20 -11.01
C GLY A 277 13.26 -15.46 -11.56
N ARG A 278 12.51 -16.55 -11.79
CA ARG A 278 13.04 -17.82 -12.29
C ARG A 278 13.01 -17.94 -13.81
N PHE A 279 11.92 -17.50 -14.45
CA PHE A 279 11.66 -17.81 -15.88
C PHE A 279 11.71 -16.58 -16.78
N PHE A 280 11.57 -15.36 -16.25
CA PHE A 280 11.50 -14.13 -17.03
C PHE A 280 12.60 -13.12 -16.69
N GLN A 281 13.77 -13.62 -16.32
CA GLN A 281 14.96 -12.78 -16.09
C GLN A 281 15.27 -11.94 -17.33
N ASN A 282 15.48 -10.62 -17.12
CA ASN A 282 15.74 -9.62 -18.16
C ASN A 282 14.55 -9.37 -19.14
N ARG A 283 13.34 -9.90 -18.82
CA ARG A 283 12.10 -9.64 -19.55
C ARG A 283 11.03 -8.95 -18.69
N GLU A 284 11.46 -8.36 -17.56
CA GLU A 284 10.54 -7.78 -16.55
C GLU A 284 9.62 -6.73 -17.18
N LYS A 285 10.12 -5.86 -18.09
CA LYS A 285 9.29 -4.87 -18.77
C LYS A 285 8.14 -5.49 -19.56
N SER A 286 8.39 -6.61 -20.24
CA SER A 286 7.34 -7.33 -21.00
C SER A 286 6.34 -7.99 -20.05
N VAL A 287 6.81 -8.53 -18.92
CA VAL A 287 5.91 -9.08 -17.88
C VAL A 287 5.04 -7.96 -17.32
N VAL A 288 5.61 -6.82 -16.96
CA VAL A 288 4.85 -5.64 -16.47
C VAL A 288 3.79 -5.23 -17.47
N ALA A 289 4.15 -5.08 -18.75
CA ALA A 289 3.20 -4.64 -19.78
C ALA A 289 2.06 -5.66 -20.00
N ILE A 290 2.40 -6.94 -20.14
CA ILE A 290 1.40 -8.00 -20.40
C ILE A 290 0.46 -8.14 -19.18
N THR A 291 1.02 -8.22 -17.96
CA THR A 291 0.19 -8.41 -16.77
C THR A 291 -0.60 -7.16 -16.41
N ALA A 292 -0.09 -5.95 -16.69
CA ALA A 292 -0.87 -4.72 -16.59
C ALA A 292 -2.08 -4.74 -17.54
N ILE A 293 -1.89 -5.12 -18.80
CA ILE A 293 -2.99 -5.24 -19.78
C ILE A 293 -4.00 -6.28 -19.31
N LEU A 294 -3.57 -7.50 -18.97
CA LEU A 294 -4.47 -8.57 -18.53
C LEU A 294 -5.26 -8.18 -17.28
N GLY A 295 -4.59 -7.62 -16.27
CA GLY A 295 -5.24 -7.16 -15.04
C GLY A 295 -6.23 -6.02 -15.29
N THR A 296 -5.87 -5.09 -16.15
CA THR A 296 -6.73 -3.95 -16.50
C THR A 296 -7.95 -4.39 -17.30
N LEU A 297 -7.78 -5.27 -18.28
CA LEU A 297 -8.91 -5.82 -19.05
C LEU A 297 -9.84 -6.65 -18.17
N ALA A 298 -9.30 -7.44 -17.24
CA ALA A 298 -10.10 -8.17 -16.25
C ALA A 298 -10.86 -7.20 -15.33
N THR A 299 -10.22 -6.12 -14.87
CA THR A 299 -10.88 -5.06 -14.08
C THR A 299 -12.02 -4.44 -14.89
N PHE A 300 -11.77 -4.04 -16.13
CA PHE A 300 -12.80 -3.45 -16.99
C PHE A 300 -13.95 -4.42 -17.28
N ALA A 301 -13.65 -5.68 -17.61
CA ALA A 301 -14.65 -6.71 -17.87
C ALA A 301 -15.54 -6.97 -16.64
N SER A 302 -15.00 -6.86 -15.43
CA SER A 302 -15.75 -7.10 -14.18
C SER A 302 -16.96 -6.18 -14.02
N TYR A 303 -16.94 -4.98 -14.62
CA TYR A 303 -18.07 -4.07 -14.61
C TYR A 303 -19.33 -4.68 -15.28
N PHE A 304 -19.18 -5.50 -16.31
CA PHE A 304 -20.28 -6.08 -17.09
C PHE A 304 -20.79 -7.43 -16.54
N ILE A 305 -20.13 -7.97 -15.52
CA ILE A 305 -20.45 -9.28 -14.95
C ILE A 305 -21.54 -9.14 -13.89
N GLY A 306 -22.70 -9.77 -14.14
CA GLY A 306 -23.82 -9.80 -13.19
C GLY A 306 -23.73 -10.93 -12.17
N ASN A 307 -23.10 -12.07 -12.51
CA ASN A 307 -22.95 -13.20 -11.59
C ASN A 307 -21.87 -12.89 -10.55
N LEU A 308 -22.21 -12.90 -9.25
CA LEU A 308 -21.32 -12.50 -8.16
C LEU A 308 -20.11 -13.42 -7.99
N VAL A 309 -20.25 -14.71 -8.23
CA VAL A 309 -19.13 -15.68 -8.14
C VAL A 309 -18.13 -15.40 -9.26
N LEU A 310 -18.63 -15.23 -10.48
CA LEU A 310 -17.78 -14.90 -11.63
C LEU A 310 -17.12 -13.52 -11.45
N LEU A 311 -17.86 -12.53 -10.92
CA LEU A 311 -17.34 -11.22 -10.57
C LEU A 311 -16.16 -11.35 -9.58
N ALA A 312 -16.33 -12.09 -8.48
CA ALA A 312 -15.29 -12.32 -7.48
C ALA A 312 -14.03 -12.97 -8.09
N LEU A 313 -14.21 -13.96 -8.95
CA LEU A 313 -13.09 -14.65 -9.63
C LEU A 313 -12.37 -13.74 -10.63
N VAL A 314 -13.10 -12.96 -11.43
CA VAL A 314 -12.50 -12.04 -12.40
C VAL A 314 -11.80 -10.89 -11.70
N MET A 315 -12.36 -10.33 -10.60
CA MET A 315 -11.70 -9.36 -9.75
C MET A 315 -10.46 -9.96 -9.05
N GLY A 316 -10.54 -11.22 -8.64
CA GLY A 316 -9.38 -11.97 -8.14
C GLY A 316 -8.26 -12.03 -9.18
N LEU A 317 -8.57 -12.47 -10.39
CA LEU A 317 -7.61 -12.52 -11.51
C LEU A 317 -7.05 -11.13 -11.86
N ALA A 318 -7.88 -10.10 -11.84
CA ALA A 318 -7.43 -8.72 -12.02
C ALA A 318 -6.35 -8.34 -11.00
N ASN A 319 -6.62 -8.54 -9.71
CA ASN A 319 -5.66 -8.27 -8.64
C ASN A 319 -4.39 -9.13 -8.76
N PHE A 320 -4.52 -10.40 -9.15
CA PHE A 320 -3.40 -11.30 -9.40
C PHE A 320 -2.44 -10.73 -10.46
N PHE A 321 -2.96 -10.33 -11.62
CA PHE A 321 -2.13 -9.79 -12.69
C PHE A 321 -1.58 -8.40 -12.35
N LEU A 322 -2.38 -7.53 -11.74
CA LEU A 322 -1.95 -6.18 -11.36
C LEU A 322 -0.82 -6.22 -10.32
N ILE A 323 -0.87 -7.12 -9.35
CA ILE A 323 0.20 -7.23 -8.35
C ILE A 323 1.48 -7.82 -8.95
N ILE A 324 1.37 -8.77 -9.89
CA ILE A 324 2.55 -9.27 -10.62
C ILE A 324 3.21 -8.14 -11.41
N SER A 325 2.40 -7.31 -12.08
CA SER A 325 2.89 -6.12 -12.78
C SER A 325 3.65 -5.19 -11.83
N PHE A 326 3.05 -4.84 -10.69
CA PHE A 326 3.65 -3.98 -9.67
C PHE A 326 4.97 -4.54 -9.13
N VAL A 327 4.99 -5.79 -8.71
CA VAL A 327 6.20 -6.40 -8.11
C VAL A 327 7.31 -6.55 -9.15
N SER A 328 6.97 -6.91 -10.39
CA SER A 328 7.94 -6.99 -11.49
C SER A 328 8.54 -5.62 -11.82
N MET A 329 7.73 -4.56 -11.81
CA MET A 329 8.19 -3.20 -12.01
C MET A 329 9.14 -2.76 -10.88
N MET A 330 8.82 -3.10 -9.61
CA MET A 330 9.69 -2.79 -8.46
C MET A 330 11.05 -3.51 -8.50
N SER A 331 11.18 -4.58 -9.29
CA SER A 331 12.45 -5.29 -9.48
C SER A 331 13.37 -4.65 -10.53
N ILE A 332 12.84 -3.85 -11.45
CA ILE A 332 13.62 -3.24 -12.53
C ILE A 332 14.74 -2.31 -12.02
N PRO A 333 14.48 -1.38 -11.05
CA PRO A 333 15.53 -0.51 -10.51
C PRO A 333 16.72 -1.26 -9.93
N LEU A 334 16.50 -2.46 -9.36
CA LEU A 334 17.55 -3.31 -8.79
C LEU A 334 18.60 -3.76 -9.82
N LYS A 335 18.21 -3.72 -11.12
CA LYS A 335 19.06 -4.19 -12.23
C LYS A 335 19.70 -3.04 -13.02
N ILE A 336 19.06 -1.87 -13.04
CA ILE A 336 19.48 -0.75 -13.89
C ILE A 336 20.20 0.37 -13.14
N PHE A 337 20.05 0.43 -11.81
CA PHE A 337 20.71 1.43 -10.97
C PHE A 337 21.64 0.74 -9.97
N GLU A 338 22.86 1.23 -9.83
CA GLU A 338 23.88 0.65 -8.96
C GLU A 338 24.40 1.67 -7.95
N GLY A 339 24.94 1.18 -6.84
CA GLY A 339 25.61 1.99 -5.83
C GLY A 339 24.75 3.14 -5.32
N ALA A 340 25.31 4.36 -5.35
CA ALA A 340 24.68 5.56 -4.81
C ALA A 340 23.47 6.06 -5.62
N THR A 341 23.26 5.60 -6.87
CA THR A 341 22.11 6.00 -7.70
C THR A 341 20.86 5.19 -7.41
N PHE A 342 20.99 3.99 -6.84
CA PHE A 342 19.87 3.07 -6.60
C PHE A 342 18.81 3.65 -5.67
N ALA A 343 19.21 4.03 -4.44
CA ALA A 343 18.24 4.44 -3.43
C ALA A 343 17.40 5.68 -3.82
N PRO A 344 17.99 6.77 -4.37
CA PRO A 344 17.19 7.90 -4.83
C PRO A 344 16.28 7.57 -6.02
N SER A 345 16.74 6.75 -6.97
CA SER A 345 15.92 6.33 -8.12
C SER A 345 14.72 5.48 -7.67
N TYR A 346 14.96 4.53 -6.75
CA TYR A 346 13.90 3.70 -6.17
C TYR A 346 12.89 4.53 -5.36
N SER A 347 13.38 5.52 -4.59
CA SER A 347 12.50 6.43 -3.83
C SER A 347 11.65 7.29 -4.76
N THR A 348 12.20 7.77 -5.88
CA THR A 348 11.44 8.54 -6.87
C THR A 348 10.33 7.69 -7.49
N LEU A 349 10.61 6.44 -7.87
CA LEU A 349 9.61 5.50 -8.35
C LEU A 349 8.52 5.25 -7.29
N ALA A 350 8.89 5.01 -6.04
CA ALA A 350 7.95 4.80 -4.95
C ALA A 350 7.05 6.02 -4.71
N THR A 351 7.61 7.23 -4.81
CA THR A 351 6.85 8.48 -4.72
C THR A 351 5.81 8.58 -5.84
N GLY A 352 6.14 8.16 -7.07
CA GLY A 352 5.18 8.08 -8.17
C GLY A 352 3.96 7.22 -7.79
N GLY A 353 4.19 6.05 -7.19
CA GLY A 353 3.11 5.17 -6.73
C GLY A 353 2.23 5.80 -5.64
N ILE A 354 2.83 6.49 -4.67
CA ILE A 354 2.07 7.19 -3.62
C ILE A 354 1.22 8.32 -4.21
N LEU A 355 1.77 9.07 -5.17
CA LEU A 355 1.02 10.12 -5.88
C LEU A 355 -0.12 9.56 -6.73
N GLY A 356 0.03 8.35 -7.30
CA GLY A 356 -1.09 7.62 -7.92
C GLY A 356 -2.22 7.36 -6.92
N GLY A 357 -1.86 6.95 -5.70
CA GLY A 357 -2.80 6.78 -4.58
C GLY A 357 -3.46 8.09 -4.12
N PHE A 358 -2.77 9.23 -4.28
CA PHE A 358 -3.34 10.56 -4.00
C PHE A 358 -4.34 10.99 -5.08
N VAL A 359 -3.98 10.85 -6.34
CA VAL A 359 -4.81 11.36 -7.45
C VAL A 359 -6.03 10.49 -7.70
N ALA A 360 -5.88 9.16 -7.67
CA ALA A 360 -6.93 8.26 -8.13
C ALA A 360 -8.22 8.33 -7.30
N PRO A 361 -8.23 8.31 -5.96
CA PRO A 361 -9.49 8.31 -5.24
C PRO A 361 -10.31 9.60 -5.44
N THR A 362 -9.67 10.77 -5.47
CA THR A 362 -10.35 12.03 -5.75
C THR A 362 -10.91 12.03 -7.18
N LEU A 363 -10.09 11.68 -8.18
CA LEU A 363 -10.54 11.68 -9.57
C LEU A 363 -11.68 10.68 -9.79
N ILE A 364 -11.66 9.52 -9.14
CA ILE A 364 -12.76 8.56 -9.20
C ILE A 364 -14.04 9.15 -8.57
N GLY A 365 -13.92 9.83 -7.43
CA GLY A 365 -15.06 10.50 -6.80
C GLY A 365 -15.70 11.52 -7.71
N GLU A 366 -14.92 12.41 -8.32
CA GLU A 366 -15.36 13.38 -9.30
C GLU A 366 -16.02 12.73 -10.54
N LEU A 367 -15.45 11.63 -11.05
CA LEU A 367 -16.00 10.90 -12.19
C LEU A 367 -17.34 10.24 -11.85
N VAL A 368 -17.49 9.67 -10.67
CA VAL A 368 -18.74 9.06 -10.20
C VAL A 368 -19.79 10.14 -10.00
N GLU A 369 -19.45 11.28 -9.40
CA GLU A 369 -20.37 12.39 -9.20
C GLU A 369 -20.81 12.99 -10.54
N ALA A 370 -19.87 13.32 -11.42
CA ALA A 370 -20.16 13.88 -12.75
C ALA A 370 -21.02 12.96 -13.64
N SER A 371 -20.94 11.63 -13.41
CA SER A 371 -21.77 10.64 -14.12
C SER A 371 -23.11 10.34 -13.44
N GLY A 372 -23.51 11.12 -12.43
CA GLY A 372 -24.77 10.90 -11.70
C GLY A 372 -24.79 9.62 -10.87
N GLY A 373 -23.65 9.25 -10.28
CA GLY A 373 -23.50 8.05 -9.45
C GLY A 373 -23.14 6.77 -10.23
N GLN A 374 -22.86 6.88 -11.53
CA GLN A 374 -22.49 5.72 -12.35
C GLN A 374 -21.00 5.42 -12.28
N TYR A 375 -20.65 4.17 -11.98
CA TYR A 375 -19.27 3.73 -11.84
C TYR A 375 -18.54 3.39 -13.14
N ILE A 376 -19.21 3.39 -14.30
CA ILE A 376 -18.59 3.01 -15.58
C ILE A 376 -17.40 3.92 -15.93
N SER A 377 -17.49 5.21 -15.62
CA SER A 377 -16.43 6.20 -15.83
C SER A 377 -15.15 5.83 -15.06
N THR A 378 -15.28 5.27 -13.86
CA THR A 378 -14.16 4.74 -13.06
C THR A 378 -13.46 3.58 -13.77
N PHE A 379 -14.22 2.67 -14.38
CA PHE A 379 -13.65 1.53 -15.09
C PHE A 379 -12.97 1.96 -16.40
N TYR A 380 -13.48 2.98 -17.10
CA TYR A 380 -12.75 3.62 -18.21
C TYR A 380 -11.46 4.28 -17.74
N PHE A 381 -11.48 4.98 -16.60
CA PHE A 381 -10.27 5.53 -16.01
C PHE A 381 -9.23 4.43 -15.73
N PHE A 382 -9.63 3.31 -15.10
CA PHE A 382 -8.73 2.18 -14.89
C PHE A 382 -8.18 1.61 -16.20
N LEU A 383 -9.01 1.52 -17.24
CA LEU A 383 -8.58 1.04 -18.56
C LEU A 383 -7.48 1.95 -19.13
N VAL A 384 -7.68 3.26 -19.10
CA VAL A 384 -6.72 4.24 -19.61
C VAL A 384 -5.40 4.16 -18.85
N VAL A 385 -5.42 4.24 -17.51
CA VAL A 385 -4.18 4.24 -16.72
C VAL A 385 -3.45 2.90 -16.77
N GLY A 386 -4.16 1.79 -16.95
CA GLY A 386 -3.55 0.48 -17.15
C GLY A 386 -2.83 0.36 -18.50
N LEU A 387 -3.43 0.86 -19.57
CA LEU A 387 -2.78 0.94 -20.89
C LEU A 387 -1.59 1.89 -20.86
N LEU A 388 -1.68 3.02 -20.12
CA LEU A 388 -0.55 3.92 -19.90
C LEU A 388 0.58 3.25 -19.10
N THR A 389 0.25 2.41 -18.11
CA THR A 389 1.27 1.60 -17.41
C THR A 389 2.04 0.72 -18.40
N ALA A 390 1.30 -0.04 -19.22
CA ALA A 390 1.89 -0.95 -20.19
C ALA A 390 2.70 -0.20 -21.26
N GLY A 391 2.17 0.91 -21.78
CA GLY A 391 2.86 1.73 -22.77
C GLY A 391 4.14 2.37 -22.22
N THR A 392 4.05 3.00 -21.05
CA THR A 392 5.18 3.72 -20.45
C THR A 392 6.34 2.79 -20.14
N ILE A 393 6.10 1.62 -19.56
CA ILE A 393 7.20 0.71 -19.17
C ILE A 393 7.97 0.14 -20.36
N LEU A 394 7.35 0.03 -21.54
CA LEU A 394 8.01 -0.49 -22.74
C LEU A 394 9.14 0.42 -23.23
N PHE A 395 9.10 1.72 -22.91
CA PHE A 395 10.19 2.67 -23.26
C PHE A 395 11.46 2.44 -22.44
N ILE A 396 11.42 1.65 -21.36
CA ILE A 396 12.60 1.38 -20.57
C ILE A 396 13.59 0.50 -21.34
N LYS A 397 14.82 0.97 -21.47
CA LYS A 397 15.90 0.16 -22.06
C LYS A 397 16.47 -0.75 -20.96
N GLN A 398 16.17 -2.02 -21.01
CA GLN A 398 16.86 -3.06 -20.25
C GLN A 398 18.11 -3.47 -21.04
N LYS A 399 19.26 -3.54 -20.37
CA LYS A 399 20.50 -4.07 -20.96
C LYS A 399 20.40 -5.58 -21.12
#